data_9d52c27858d2aa81361c48e46d8194f9
#
_entry.id   9d52c27858d2aa81361c48e46d8194f9
#
_cell.length_a   1.000
_cell.length_b   1.000
_cell.length_c   1.000
_cell.angle_alpha   90.00
_cell.angle_beta   90.00
_cell.angle_gamma   90.00
#
_symmetry.space_group_name_H-M   'P 1'
#
loop_
_entity.id
_entity.type
_entity.pdbx_description
1 polymer ?
#
loop_
_entity_poly.entity_id
_entity_poly.type
_entity_poly.pdbx_seq_one_letter_code
_entity_poly.pdbx_strand_id
1 'polypeptide(L)'
;TIMTLFHGAISDTIGRIRTIQWGLALFFVASIGCALSNSIEMLWFFRALQGVGGGAGNVVARAMVRDLYEGPQAQRVMATIQIIFGIAPAIAPMIGGLLLGFDWHAIFIFLSFYAAMMIIMSSYILPETMPIKDRLSFSFKKVLRRYRTLGTNKEFLLLIVAVSCNFSAFFLYVLASPVFLMDHLGFSSQQFGYLFIPTVLGMMIGSFIAKRSAGKISPSALLRKGYYWMFFVVSINLLFCFFFANDPKLNIGLVALYNIGMAAVMPVISIAALDQFPKMRGTAASGQAFMQMLFSSVVAGIIVPILWFSTFGLSVGLFILLSLGFFAIFKTKLWRI
;
A
#
# COMPACT_ATOMS: atom_id res chain seq x y z
N THR A 1 -5.74 5.75 9.33
CA THR A 1 -6.78 5.44 8.33
C THR A 1 -7.70 6.63 8.06
N ILE A 2 -8.42 7.20 9.06
CA ILE A 2 -9.39 8.29 8.84
C ILE A 2 -8.75 9.51 8.18
N MET A 3 -7.55 9.90 8.63
CA MET A 3 -6.87 11.09 8.12
C MET A 3 -6.44 10.96 6.65
N THR A 4 -6.26 9.75 6.11
CA THR A 4 -5.97 9.55 4.69
C THR A 4 -7.07 10.11 3.79
N LEU A 5 -8.33 10.14 4.22
CA LEU A 5 -9.42 10.79 3.49
C LEU A 5 -9.23 12.30 3.31
N PHE A 6 -8.54 12.95 4.24
CA PHE A 6 -8.39 14.40 4.19
C PHE A 6 -7.14 14.85 3.44
N HIS A 7 -6.06 14.07 3.45
CA HIS A 7 -4.79 14.46 2.82
C HIS A 7 -4.93 14.82 1.34
N GLY A 8 -5.69 14.04 0.57
CA GLY A 8 -5.89 14.33 -0.84
C GLY A 8 -6.76 15.56 -1.07
N ALA A 9 -7.85 15.70 -0.30
CA ALA A 9 -8.71 16.88 -0.38
C ALA A 9 -7.96 18.15 0.04
N ILE A 10 -7.11 18.07 1.06
CA ILE A 10 -6.22 19.16 1.48
C ILE A 10 -5.23 19.46 0.37
N SER A 11 -4.61 18.45 -0.25
CA SER A 11 -3.64 18.65 -1.34
C SER A 11 -4.26 19.24 -2.60
N ASP A 12 -5.53 18.95 -2.88
CA ASP A 12 -6.29 19.59 -3.96
C ASP A 12 -6.64 21.05 -3.65
N THR A 13 -6.46 21.49 -2.40
CA THR A 13 -6.81 22.85 -1.93
C THR A 13 -5.61 23.75 -1.73
N ILE A 14 -4.62 23.30 -0.93
CA ILE A 14 -3.46 24.14 -0.57
C ILE A 14 -2.24 23.87 -1.45
N GLY A 15 -2.27 22.82 -2.27
CA GLY A 15 -1.17 22.36 -3.13
C GLY A 15 -0.52 21.07 -2.62
N ARG A 16 0.19 20.41 -3.52
CA ARG A 16 0.79 19.10 -3.26
C ARG A 16 1.94 19.19 -2.25
N ILE A 17 2.91 20.05 -2.55
CA ILE A 17 4.11 20.21 -1.73
C ILE A 17 3.77 20.68 -0.33
N ARG A 18 2.95 21.71 -0.20
CA ARG A 18 2.54 22.23 1.11
C ARG A 18 1.90 21.13 1.96
N THR A 19 1.06 20.28 1.37
CA THR A 19 0.42 19.17 2.10
C THR A 19 1.45 18.14 2.58
N ILE A 20 2.44 17.80 1.75
CA ILE A 20 3.53 16.89 2.15
C ILE A 20 4.33 17.52 3.30
N GLN A 21 4.72 18.78 3.16
CA GLN A 21 5.52 19.48 4.17
C GLN A 21 4.80 19.60 5.52
N TRP A 22 3.52 19.95 5.52
CA TRP A 22 2.71 19.97 6.75
C TRP A 22 2.58 18.59 7.39
N GLY A 23 2.35 17.55 6.57
CA GLY A 23 2.32 16.17 7.07
C GLY A 23 3.66 15.74 7.69
N LEU A 24 4.77 16.04 7.02
CA LEU A 24 6.12 15.73 7.53
C LEU A 24 6.47 16.56 8.77
N ALA A 25 6.11 17.85 8.83
CA ALA A 25 6.33 18.70 10.00
C ALA A 25 5.57 18.18 11.23
N LEU A 26 4.31 17.78 11.03
CA LEU A 26 3.52 17.15 12.09
C LEU A 26 4.13 15.82 12.56
N PHE A 27 4.59 15.00 11.61
CA PHE A 27 5.25 13.73 11.89
C PHE A 27 6.58 13.96 12.64
N PHE A 28 7.35 14.97 12.26
CA PHE A 28 8.60 15.38 12.94
C PHE A 28 8.35 15.76 14.39
N VAL A 29 7.43 16.70 14.65
CA VAL A 29 7.08 17.15 16.02
C VAL A 29 6.55 15.98 16.85
N ALA A 30 5.70 15.16 16.27
CA ALA A 30 5.16 13.99 16.96
C ALA A 30 6.25 12.94 17.26
N SER A 31 7.24 12.77 16.39
CA SER A 31 8.38 11.86 16.63
C SER A 31 9.25 12.35 17.79
N ILE A 32 9.50 13.66 17.87
CA ILE A 32 10.18 14.26 19.05
C ILE A 32 9.35 14.02 20.31
N GLY A 33 8.03 14.24 20.25
CA GLY A 33 7.15 13.97 21.38
C GLY A 33 7.17 12.51 21.83
N CYS A 34 7.22 11.54 20.89
CA CYS A 34 7.42 10.13 21.22
C CYS A 34 8.78 9.87 21.88
N ALA A 35 9.85 10.50 21.37
CA ALA A 35 11.20 10.35 21.93
C ALA A 35 11.33 10.95 23.34
N LEU A 36 10.50 11.90 23.71
CA LEU A 36 10.47 12.53 25.03
C LEU A 36 9.38 11.95 25.96
N SER A 37 8.70 10.89 25.53
CA SER A 37 7.57 10.32 26.30
C SER A 37 8.08 9.58 27.54
N ASN A 38 7.54 9.95 28.69
CA ASN A 38 7.79 9.30 29.99
C ASN A 38 6.60 8.46 30.48
N SER A 39 5.48 8.44 29.74
CA SER A 39 4.29 7.64 30.04
C SER A 39 3.70 7.02 28.78
N ILE A 40 2.94 5.93 28.95
CA ILE A 40 2.29 5.24 27.83
C ILE A 40 1.20 6.10 27.18
N GLU A 41 0.49 6.91 27.94
CA GLU A 41 -0.55 7.81 27.48
C GLU A 41 0.06 8.91 26.58
N MET A 42 1.19 9.49 27.01
CA MET A 42 1.94 10.47 26.24
C MET A 42 2.44 9.86 24.92
N LEU A 43 2.97 8.64 24.96
CA LEU A 43 3.39 7.91 23.77
C LEU A 43 2.21 7.66 22.83
N TRP A 44 1.06 7.21 23.32
CA TRP A 44 -0.15 7.00 22.50
C TRP A 44 -0.62 8.27 21.82
N PHE A 45 -0.62 9.39 22.53
CA PHE A 45 -1.00 10.68 21.97
C PHE A 45 -0.10 11.08 20.78
N PHE A 46 1.22 11.03 20.97
CA PHE A 46 2.16 11.38 19.89
C PHE A 46 2.17 10.36 18.76
N ARG A 47 1.97 9.08 19.03
CA ARG A 47 1.78 8.05 18.00
C ARG A 47 0.52 8.27 17.16
N ALA A 48 -0.56 8.72 17.77
CA ALA A 48 -1.76 9.12 17.03
C ALA A 48 -1.46 10.33 16.12
N LEU A 49 -0.71 11.31 16.63
CA LEU A 49 -0.28 12.48 15.87
C LEU A 49 0.65 12.13 14.71
N GLN A 50 1.60 11.20 14.90
CA GLN A 50 2.42 10.63 13.83
C GLN A 50 1.55 9.99 12.73
N GLY A 51 0.51 9.26 13.13
CA GLY A 51 -0.45 8.66 12.19
C GLY A 51 -1.23 9.69 11.36
N VAL A 52 -1.50 10.86 11.95
CA VAL A 52 -2.12 11.98 11.23
C VAL A 52 -1.19 12.53 10.14
N GLY A 53 0.10 12.73 10.44
CA GLY A 53 1.06 13.30 9.48
C GLY A 53 1.57 12.31 8.44
N GLY A 54 1.85 11.07 8.84
CA GLY A 54 2.60 10.09 8.05
C GLY A 54 1.92 9.62 6.75
N GLY A 55 0.59 9.71 6.66
CA GLY A 55 -0.16 9.29 5.48
C GLY A 55 -0.10 10.25 4.29
N ALA A 56 0.28 11.51 4.51
CA ALA A 56 0.23 12.57 3.50
C ALA A 56 1.11 12.26 2.30
N GLY A 57 2.36 11.85 2.53
CA GLY A 57 3.33 11.56 1.47
C GLY A 57 2.84 10.50 0.49
N ASN A 58 2.36 9.36 0.97
CA ASN A 58 1.90 8.27 0.11
C ASN A 58 0.68 8.66 -0.76
N VAL A 59 -0.29 9.35 -0.16
CA VAL A 59 -1.50 9.80 -0.88
C VAL A 59 -1.15 10.83 -1.94
N VAL A 60 -0.40 11.86 -1.55
CA VAL A 60 -0.09 12.99 -2.44
C VAL A 60 0.88 12.59 -3.55
N ALA A 61 1.87 11.74 -3.27
CA ALA A 61 2.81 11.25 -4.28
C ALA A 61 2.10 10.55 -5.44
N ARG A 62 1.09 9.74 -5.18
CA ARG A 62 0.29 9.08 -6.25
C ARG A 62 -0.46 10.08 -7.13
N ALA A 63 -1.00 11.15 -6.53
CA ALA A 63 -1.64 12.23 -7.27
C ALA A 63 -0.62 12.99 -8.12
N MET A 64 0.55 13.35 -7.55
CA MET A 64 1.63 14.03 -8.27
C MET A 64 2.14 13.24 -9.47
N VAL A 65 2.26 11.91 -9.35
CA VAL A 65 2.65 11.06 -10.49
C VAL A 65 1.70 11.27 -11.67
N ARG A 66 0.39 11.34 -11.41
CA ARG A 66 -0.60 11.55 -12.48
C ARG A 66 -0.73 13.01 -12.90
N ASP A 67 -0.27 13.95 -12.09
CA ASP A 67 -0.19 15.36 -12.47
C ASP A 67 1.00 15.62 -13.43
N LEU A 68 2.13 14.89 -13.23
CA LEU A 68 3.38 15.09 -13.98
C LEU A 68 3.56 14.15 -15.17
N TYR A 69 2.97 12.95 -15.12
CA TYR A 69 3.23 11.91 -16.10
C TYR A 69 1.94 11.32 -16.66
N GLU A 70 1.97 10.97 -17.95
CA GLU A 70 0.87 10.32 -18.65
C GLU A 70 1.26 8.95 -19.21
N GLY A 71 0.25 8.11 -19.46
CA GLY A 71 0.41 6.82 -20.12
C GLY A 71 1.54 5.95 -19.55
N PRO A 72 2.46 5.46 -20.39
CA PRO A 72 3.53 4.54 -19.97
C PRO A 72 4.51 5.12 -18.95
N GLN A 73 4.72 6.45 -18.96
CA GLN A 73 5.63 7.09 -18.00
C GLN A 73 5.05 7.04 -16.57
N ALA A 74 3.75 7.34 -16.41
CA ALA A 74 3.08 7.23 -15.12
C ALA A 74 3.16 5.79 -14.56
N GLN A 75 2.95 4.79 -15.42
CA GLN A 75 3.07 3.38 -15.02
C GLN A 75 4.50 3.04 -14.54
N ARG A 76 5.54 3.53 -15.23
CA ARG A 76 6.95 3.30 -14.84
C ARG A 76 7.26 3.92 -13.47
N VAL A 77 6.79 5.15 -13.24
CA VAL A 77 7.02 5.85 -11.96
C VAL A 77 6.25 5.18 -10.83
N MET A 78 4.97 4.83 -11.03
CA MET A 78 4.18 4.09 -10.04
C MET A 78 4.81 2.73 -9.71
N ALA A 79 5.31 1.99 -10.70
CA ALA A 79 6.01 0.73 -10.47
C ALA A 79 7.32 0.94 -9.68
N THR A 80 8.05 2.04 -9.91
CA THR A 80 9.25 2.37 -9.13
C THR A 80 8.91 2.69 -7.67
N ILE A 81 7.84 3.45 -7.43
CA ILE A 81 7.32 3.70 -6.07
C ILE A 81 6.98 2.38 -5.37
N GLN A 82 6.37 1.45 -6.09
CA GLN A 82 6.01 0.13 -5.54
C GLN A 82 7.25 -0.70 -5.17
N ILE A 83 8.34 -0.61 -5.94
CA ILE A 83 9.62 -1.25 -5.58
C ILE A 83 10.14 -0.70 -4.26
N ILE A 84 10.18 0.63 -4.11
CA ILE A 84 10.65 1.29 -2.89
C ILE A 84 9.77 0.91 -1.70
N PHE A 85 8.45 0.90 -1.89
CA PHE A 85 7.50 0.48 -0.87
C PHE A 85 7.70 -0.98 -0.45
N GLY A 86 8.04 -1.86 -1.39
CA GLY A 86 8.34 -3.27 -1.12
C GLY A 86 9.61 -3.47 -0.29
N ILE A 87 10.64 -2.64 -0.48
CA ILE A 87 11.92 -2.74 0.24
C ILE A 87 11.79 -2.31 1.71
N ALA A 88 10.94 -1.34 2.00
CA ALA A 88 10.80 -0.76 3.33
C ALA A 88 10.52 -1.80 4.45
N PRO A 89 9.61 -2.76 4.30
CA PRO A 89 9.37 -3.81 5.31
C PRO A 89 10.56 -4.75 5.55
N ALA A 90 11.48 -4.88 4.59
CA ALA A 90 12.68 -5.69 4.78
C ALA A 90 13.77 -4.94 5.56
N ILE A 91 13.91 -3.65 5.32
CA ILE A 91 14.96 -2.82 5.95
C ILE A 91 14.52 -2.30 7.32
N ALA A 92 13.26 -1.92 7.49
CA ALA A 92 12.78 -1.27 8.70
C ALA A 92 13.01 -2.11 10.00
N PRO A 93 12.78 -3.44 10.04
CA PRO A 93 13.06 -4.23 11.22
C PRO A 93 14.55 -4.30 11.56
N MET A 94 15.43 -4.29 10.55
CA MET A 94 16.89 -4.30 10.76
C MET A 94 17.35 -3.01 11.41
N ILE A 95 16.91 -1.86 10.88
CA ILE A 95 17.21 -0.55 11.48
C ILE A 95 16.61 -0.46 12.89
N GLY A 96 15.35 -0.87 13.06
CA GLY A 96 14.68 -0.88 14.36
C GLY A 96 15.41 -1.74 15.39
N GLY A 97 15.86 -2.93 15.01
CA GLY A 97 16.63 -3.83 15.87
C GLY A 97 17.97 -3.24 16.30
N LEU A 98 18.68 -2.59 15.38
CA LEU A 98 19.93 -1.89 15.69
C LEU A 98 19.72 -0.72 16.68
N LEU A 99 18.67 0.06 16.48
CA LEU A 99 18.33 1.21 17.33
C LEU A 99 17.86 0.79 18.73
N LEU A 100 17.13 -0.32 18.84
CA LEU A 100 16.72 -0.92 20.11
C LEU A 100 17.92 -1.35 20.97
N GLY A 101 19.08 -1.63 20.37
CA GLY A 101 20.31 -1.90 21.08
C GLY A 101 20.81 -0.72 21.94
N PHE A 102 20.37 0.50 21.65
CA PHE A 102 20.66 1.68 22.46
C PHE A 102 19.53 1.94 23.46
N ASP A 103 18.33 2.23 22.95
CA ASP A 103 17.08 2.43 23.69
C ASP A 103 15.91 2.54 22.69
N TRP A 104 14.69 2.26 23.12
CA TRP A 104 13.49 2.40 22.26
C TRP A 104 13.23 3.87 21.81
N HIS A 105 13.65 4.86 22.61
CA HIS A 105 13.58 6.29 22.25
C HIS A 105 14.42 6.60 21.00
N ALA A 106 15.53 5.88 20.79
CA ALA A 106 16.40 6.07 19.61
C ALA A 106 15.68 5.88 18.29
N ILE A 107 14.65 5.00 18.25
CA ILE A 107 13.81 4.82 17.07
C ILE A 107 13.09 6.13 16.70
N PHE A 108 12.54 6.81 17.68
CA PHE A 108 11.80 8.06 17.45
C PHE A 108 12.71 9.24 17.14
N ILE A 109 13.91 9.27 17.72
CA ILE A 109 14.97 10.24 17.35
C ILE A 109 15.37 10.04 15.89
N PHE A 110 15.59 8.81 15.45
CA PHE A 110 15.87 8.47 14.05
C PHE A 110 14.72 8.90 13.13
N LEU A 111 13.46 8.62 13.48
CA LEU A 111 12.30 9.02 12.72
C LEU A 111 12.17 10.55 12.62
N SER A 112 12.49 11.30 13.67
CA SER A 112 12.48 12.76 13.63
C SER A 112 13.55 13.30 12.68
N PHE A 113 14.79 12.79 12.77
CA PHE A 113 15.86 13.15 11.85
C PHE A 113 15.49 12.84 10.39
N TYR A 114 14.94 11.65 10.14
CA TYR A 114 14.46 11.25 8.80
C TYR A 114 13.38 12.19 8.27
N ALA A 115 12.42 12.57 9.12
CA ALA A 115 11.37 13.52 8.74
C ALA A 115 11.92 14.92 8.41
N ALA A 116 12.86 15.43 9.20
CA ALA A 116 13.54 16.72 8.93
C ALA A 116 14.27 16.67 7.58
N MET A 117 15.02 15.60 7.31
CA MET A 117 15.69 15.38 6.02
C MET A 117 14.68 15.37 4.86
N MET A 118 13.55 14.69 5.02
CA MET A 118 12.50 14.64 4.00
C MET A 118 11.83 16.00 3.76
N ILE A 119 11.65 16.84 4.80
CA ILE A 119 11.15 18.21 4.64
C ILE A 119 12.12 19.01 3.77
N ILE A 120 13.41 18.96 4.08
CA ILE A 120 14.44 19.65 3.31
C ILE A 120 14.47 19.17 1.88
N MET A 121 14.55 17.86 1.66
CA MET A 121 14.59 17.28 0.31
C MET A 121 13.33 17.63 -0.51
N SER A 122 12.15 17.53 0.08
CA SER A 122 10.90 17.85 -0.60
C SER A 122 10.83 19.31 -1.02
N SER A 123 11.42 20.21 -0.24
CA SER A 123 11.46 21.65 -0.54
C SER A 123 12.33 22.00 -1.75
N TYR A 124 13.42 21.25 -1.97
CA TYR A 124 14.37 21.52 -3.06
C TYR A 124 14.11 20.68 -4.32
N ILE A 125 13.58 19.48 -4.18
CA ILE A 125 13.53 18.51 -5.27
C ILE A 125 12.14 18.44 -5.92
N LEU A 126 11.06 18.54 -5.13
CA LEU A 126 9.71 18.32 -5.65
C LEU A 126 9.11 19.60 -6.25
N PRO A 127 8.59 19.57 -7.50
CA PRO A 127 7.86 20.70 -8.09
C PRO A 127 6.43 20.74 -7.54
N GLU A 128 5.86 21.94 -7.37
CA GLU A 128 4.42 22.07 -7.12
C GLU A 128 3.64 21.72 -8.39
N THR A 129 2.78 20.71 -8.31
CA THR A 129 2.04 20.19 -9.46
C THR A 129 0.59 20.64 -9.51
N MET A 130 0.13 21.38 -8.48
CA MET A 130 -1.23 21.93 -8.41
C MET A 130 -1.18 23.47 -8.51
N PRO A 131 -1.31 24.06 -9.73
CA PRO A 131 -1.33 25.50 -9.91
C PRO A 131 -2.45 26.15 -9.09
N ILE A 132 -2.23 27.39 -8.64
CA ILE A 132 -3.19 28.12 -7.78
C ILE A 132 -4.58 28.23 -8.44
N LYS A 133 -4.63 28.43 -9.76
CA LYS A 133 -5.87 28.53 -10.54
C LYS A 133 -6.72 27.25 -10.54
N ASP A 134 -6.08 26.09 -10.36
CA ASP A 134 -6.74 24.78 -10.42
C ASP A 134 -7.09 24.25 -9.01
N ARG A 135 -6.68 24.97 -7.94
CA ARG A 135 -6.95 24.60 -6.57
C ARG A 135 -8.43 24.68 -6.23
N LEU A 136 -8.90 23.66 -5.55
CA LEU A 136 -10.29 23.55 -5.15
C LEU A 136 -10.49 24.23 -3.79
N SER A 137 -11.61 24.97 -3.61
CA SER A 137 -11.92 25.58 -2.31
C SER A 137 -12.15 24.51 -1.24
N PHE A 138 -11.52 24.68 -0.07
CA PHE A 138 -11.74 23.78 1.08
C PHE A 138 -13.06 24.15 1.78
N SER A 139 -13.91 23.15 1.91
CA SER A 139 -15.09 23.19 2.77
C SER A 139 -15.47 21.76 3.07
N PHE A 140 -15.73 21.44 4.33
CA PHE A 140 -16.12 20.09 4.74
C PHE A 140 -17.32 19.56 3.91
N LYS A 141 -18.32 20.41 3.67
CA LYS A 141 -19.47 20.07 2.83
C LYS A 141 -19.07 19.76 1.37
N LYS A 142 -18.10 20.50 0.83
CA LYS A 142 -17.56 20.24 -0.52
C LYS A 142 -16.74 18.96 -0.56
N VAL A 143 -15.93 18.70 0.45
CA VAL A 143 -15.16 17.44 0.59
C VAL A 143 -16.11 16.24 0.63
N LEU A 144 -17.13 16.29 1.47
CA LEU A 144 -18.14 15.23 1.55
C LEU A 144 -18.88 15.02 0.21
N ARG A 145 -19.21 16.12 -0.49
CA ARG A 145 -19.82 16.05 -1.83
C ARG A 145 -18.87 15.37 -2.84
N ARG A 146 -17.56 15.65 -2.79
CA ARG A 146 -16.55 14.96 -3.65
C ARG A 146 -16.52 13.48 -3.37
N TYR A 147 -16.48 13.07 -2.10
CA TYR A 147 -16.54 11.65 -1.73
C TYR A 147 -17.85 10.97 -2.16
N ARG A 148 -18.95 11.68 -2.08
CA ARG A 148 -20.22 11.18 -2.65
C ARG A 148 -20.09 10.97 -4.17
N THR A 149 -19.46 11.89 -4.89
CA THR A 149 -19.20 11.74 -6.34
C THR A 149 -18.30 10.56 -6.64
N LEU A 150 -17.24 10.33 -5.84
CA LEU A 150 -16.40 9.14 -5.96
C LEU A 150 -17.21 7.86 -5.70
N GLY A 151 -18.02 7.85 -4.63
CA GLY A 151 -18.85 6.72 -4.22
C GLY A 151 -20.00 6.39 -5.18
N THR A 152 -20.38 7.30 -6.07
CA THR A 152 -21.38 7.05 -7.12
C THR A 152 -20.77 6.60 -8.44
N ASN A 153 -19.46 6.74 -8.63
CA ASN A 153 -18.78 6.27 -9.84
C ASN A 153 -18.47 4.77 -9.75
N LYS A 154 -19.27 3.98 -10.43
CA LYS A 154 -19.17 2.51 -10.42
C LYS A 154 -17.83 1.99 -10.91
N GLU A 155 -17.25 2.61 -11.95
CA GLU A 155 -15.94 2.22 -12.49
C GLU A 155 -14.84 2.44 -11.45
N PHE A 156 -14.83 3.61 -10.80
CA PHE A 156 -13.88 3.93 -9.74
C PHE A 156 -14.00 2.95 -8.57
N LEU A 157 -15.24 2.68 -8.11
CA LEU A 157 -15.45 1.74 -6.99
C LEU A 157 -14.94 0.34 -7.32
N LEU A 158 -15.19 -0.17 -8.51
CA LEU A 158 -14.68 -1.47 -8.94
C LEU A 158 -13.15 -1.51 -8.97
N LEU A 159 -12.51 -0.45 -9.49
CA LEU A 159 -11.05 -0.34 -9.53
C LEU A 159 -10.43 -0.29 -8.12
N ILE A 160 -10.99 0.51 -7.21
CA ILE A 160 -10.46 0.60 -5.84
C ILE A 160 -10.71 -0.67 -5.03
N VAL A 161 -11.83 -1.37 -5.25
CA VAL A 161 -12.07 -2.69 -4.64
C VAL A 161 -11.04 -3.69 -5.14
N ALA A 162 -10.76 -3.74 -6.45
CA ALA A 162 -9.74 -4.63 -6.99
C ALA A 162 -8.35 -4.35 -6.40
N VAL A 163 -7.95 -3.07 -6.31
CA VAL A 163 -6.68 -2.66 -5.66
C VAL A 163 -6.65 -3.07 -4.20
N SER A 164 -7.76 -2.84 -3.47
CA SER A 164 -7.85 -3.12 -2.04
C SER A 164 -7.80 -4.62 -1.76
N CYS A 165 -8.50 -5.44 -2.53
CA CYS A 165 -8.46 -6.89 -2.41
C CYS A 165 -7.07 -7.44 -2.70
N ASN A 166 -6.41 -7.01 -3.78
CA ASN A 166 -5.06 -7.44 -4.13
C ASN A 166 -4.03 -7.06 -3.05
N PHE A 167 -4.13 -5.85 -2.51
CA PHE A 167 -3.26 -5.40 -1.44
C PHE A 167 -3.52 -6.16 -0.14
N SER A 168 -4.78 -6.38 0.23
CA SER A 168 -5.16 -7.10 1.44
C SER A 168 -4.81 -8.58 1.35
N ALA A 169 -4.83 -9.19 0.17
CA ALA A 169 -4.39 -10.55 -0.07
C ALA A 169 -2.88 -10.71 0.21
N PHE A 170 -2.06 -9.75 -0.19
CA PHE A 170 -0.65 -9.67 0.22
C PHE A 170 -0.51 -9.51 1.73
N PHE A 171 -1.26 -8.58 2.33
CA PHE A 171 -1.21 -8.30 3.76
C PHE A 171 -1.70 -9.45 4.63
N LEU A 172 -2.52 -10.36 4.11
CA LEU A 172 -3.02 -11.53 4.85
C LEU A 172 -1.88 -12.33 5.47
N TYR A 173 -0.85 -12.68 4.68
CA TYR A 173 0.31 -13.42 5.16
C TYR A 173 1.23 -12.56 6.03
N VAL A 174 1.33 -11.26 5.77
CA VAL A 174 2.09 -10.32 6.62
C VAL A 174 1.47 -10.24 8.02
N LEU A 175 0.14 -10.13 8.09
CA LEU A 175 -0.59 -10.03 9.35
C LEU A 175 -0.65 -11.37 10.10
N ALA A 176 -0.73 -12.48 9.38
CA ALA A 176 -0.68 -13.83 9.94
C ALA A 176 0.76 -14.31 10.22
N SER A 177 1.79 -13.53 9.88
CA SER A 177 3.19 -14.00 9.88
C SER A 177 3.66 -14.61 11.21
N PRO A 178 3.28 -14.13 12.41
CA PRO A 178 3.68 -14.81 13.64
C PRO A 178 3.16 -16.25 13.71
N VAL A 179 1.86 -16.44 13.54
CA VAL A 179 1.23 -17.79 13.58
C VAL A 179 1.70 -18.62 12.39
N PHE A 180 1.74 -18.04 11.18
CA PHE A 180 2.16 -18.74 9.97
C PHE A 180 3.60 -19.26 10.07
N LEU A 181 4.54 -18.46 10.55
CA LEU A 181 5.94 -18.84 10.63
C LEU A 181 6.24 -19.69 11.87
N MET A 182 5.75 -19.27 13.05
CA MET A 182 6.14 -19.92 14.30
C MET A 182 5.31 -21.19 14.55
N ASP A 183 3.99 -21.12 14.45
CA ASP A 183 3.10 -22.22 14.83
C ASP A 183 2.95 -23.27 13.72
N HIS A 184 2.89 -22.83 12.43
CA HIS A 184 2.71 -23.77 11.32
C HIS A 184 4.01 -24.24 10.68
N LEU A 185 5.02 -23.37 10.59
CA LEU A 185 6.27 -23.69 9.90
C LEU A 185 7.45 -23.97 10.86
N GLY A 186 7.27 -23.78 12.18
CA GLY A 186 8.27 -24.07 13.20
C GLY A 186 9.48 -23.13 13.20
N PHE A 187 9.35 -21.91 12.62
CA PHE A 187 10.44 -20.93 12.61
C PHE A 187 10.51 -20.14 13.92
N SER A 188 11.70 -19.70 14.28
CA SER A 188 11.91 -18.76 15.38
C SER A 188 11.57 -17.31 14.94
N SER A 189 11.35 -16.41 15.92
CA SER A 189 11.11 -14.99 15.67
C SER A 189 12.24 -14.29 14.88
N GLN A 190 13.47 -14.79 15.00
CA GLN A 190 14.64 -14.30 14.28
C GLN A 190 14.62 -14.67 12.78
N GLN A 191 13.80 -15.65 12.40
CA GLN A 191 13.72 -16.21 11.05
C GLN A 191 12.58 -15.58 10.19
N PHE A 192 11.94 -14.52 10.65
CA PHE A 192 10.91 -13.80 9.89
C PHE A 192 11.40 -13.32 8.51
N GLY A 193 12.70 -13.09 8.37
CA GLY A 193 13.31 -12.77 7.09
C GLY A 193 13.04 -13.80 5.99
N TYR A 194 12.86 -15.09 6.33
CA TYR A 194 12.56 -16.13 5.34
C TYR A 194 11.23 -15.91 4.61
N LEU A 195 10.24 -15.28 5.24
CA LEU A 195 8.99 -14.87 4.57
C LEU A 195 9.14 -13.52 3.86
N PHE A 196 9.69 -12.54 4.57
CA PHE A 196 9.70 -11.16 4.06
C PHE A 196 10.64 -10.97 2.86
N ILE A 197 11.84 -11.58 2.86
CA ILE A 197 12.80 -11.44 1.78
C ILE A 197 12.25 -11.97 0.44
N PRO A 198 11.78 -13.25 0.32
CA PRO A 198 11.21 -13.74 -0.93
C PRO A 198 9.96 -12.96 -1.37
N THR A 199 9.11 -12.57 -0.41
CA THR A 199 7.90 -11.78 -0.66
C THR A 199 8.23 -10.42 -1.28
N VAL A 200 9.21 -9.72 -0.72
CA VAL A 200 9.70 -8.43 -1.24
C VAL A 200 10.37 -8.61 -2.61
N LEU A 201 11.17 -9.66 -2.79
CA LEU A 201 11.76 -9.98 -4.09
C LEU A 201 10.67 -10.22 -5.14
N GLY A 202 9.61 -10.97 -4.80
CA GLY A 202 8.44 -11.14 -5.68
C GLY A 202 7.81 -9.81 -6.07
N MET A 203 7.60 -8.91 -5.10
CA MET A 203 7.07 -7.56 -5.36
C MET A 203 8.00 -6.74 -6.27
N MET A 204 9.31 -6.80 -6.04
CA MET A 204 10.31 -6.10 -6.88
C MET A 204 10.29 -6.61 -8.32
N ILE A 205 10.28 -7.93 -8.51
CA ILE A 205 10.21 -8.57 -9.84
C ILE A 205 8.91 -8.16 -10.55
N GLY A 206 7.76 -8.26 -9.88
CA GLY A 206 6.47 -7.85 -10.45
C GLY A 206 6.42 -6.37 -10.83
N SER A 207 6.91 -5.50 -9.96
CA SER A 207 7.01 -4.07 -10.24
C SER A 207 7.98 -3.76 -11.38
N PHE A 208 9.08 -4.49 -11.48
CA PHE A 208 10.02 -4.39 -12.61
C PHE A 208 9.36 -4.83 -13.92
N ILE A 209 8.57 -5.91 -13.91
CA ILE A 209 7.75 -6.34 -15.06
C ILE A 209 6.77 -5.23 -15.45
N ALA A 210 6.05 -4.63 -14.51
CA ALA A 210 5.14 -3.52 -14.78
C ALA A 210 5.87 -2.33 -15.44
N LYS A 211 7.03 -1.96 -14.89
CA LYS A 211 7.89 -0.87 -15.42
C LYS A 211 8.36 -1.16 -16.84
N ARG A 212 8.83 -2.38 -17.12
CA ARG A 212 9.38 -2.77 -18.43
C ARG A 212 8.28 -2.98 -19.48
N SER A 213 7.09 -3.37 -19.06
CA SER A 213 5.92 -3.56 -19.91
C SER A 213 5.25 -2.26 -20.34
N ALA A 214 5.53 -1.17 -19.63
CA ALA A 214 4.93 0.12 -19.89
C ALA A 214 5.24 0.65 -21.30
N GLY A 215 4.21 0.85 -22.11
CA GLY A 215 4.30 1.24 -23.52
C GLY A 215 4.62 0.12 -24.51
N LYS A 216 4.85 -1.13 -24.04
CA LYS A 216 5.11 -2.30 -24.88
C LYS A 216 3.92 -3.28 -24.90
N ILE A 217 3.20 -3.36 -23.80
CA ILE A 217 2.06 -4.24 -23.63
C ILE A 217 0.88 -3.36 -23.20
N SER A 218 -0.31 -3.65 -23.72
CA SER A 218 -1.51 -2.89 -23.32
C SER A 218 -1.81 -3.12 -21.82
N PRO A 219 -2.35 -2.11 -21.13
CA PRO A 219 -2.73 -2.24 -19.72
C PRO A 219 -3.64 -3.45 -19.45
N SER A 220 -4.61 -3.71 -20.31
CA SER A 220 -5.52 -4.85 -20.22
C SER A 220 -4.81 -6.20 -20.40
N ALA A 221 -3.85 -6.29 -21.33
CA ALA A 221 -3.07 -7.53 -21.52
C ALA A 221 -2.18 -7.83 -20.32
N LEU A 222 -1.55 -6.80 -19.72
CA LEU A 222 -0.77 -6.96 -18.49
C LEU A 222 -1.66 -7.41 -17.32
N LEU A 223 -2.85 -6.83 -17.19
CA LEU A 223 -3.85 -7.24 -16.18
C LEU A 223 -4.25 -8.70 -16.34
N ARG A 224 -4.65 -9.10 -17.55
CA ARG A 224 -5.05 -10.49 -17.82
C ARG A 224 -3.95 -11.48 -17.48
N LYS A 225 -2.72 -11.24 -17.97
CA LYS A 225 -1.55 -12.08 -17.66
C LYS A 225 -1.27 -12.15 -16.16
N GLY A 226 -1.33 -11.01 -15.45
CA GLY A 226 -1.08 -10.94 -14.02
C GLY A 226 -2.14 -11.71 -13.22
N TYR A 227 -3.43 -11.56 -13.54
CA TYR A 227 -4.49 -12.30 -12.84
C TYR A 227 -4.44 -13.80 -13.15
N TYR A 228 -4.19 -14.23 -14.40
CA TYR A 228 -4.01 -15.66 -14.73
C TYR A 228 -2.81 -16.26 -13.98
N TRP A 229 -1.70 -15.53 -13.90
CA TRP A 229 -0.56 -15.94 -13.10
C TRP A 229 -0.90 -16.09 -11.61
N MET A 230 -1.58 -15.10 -11.03
CA MET A 230 -2.00 -15.17 -9.62
C MET A 230 -2.93 -16.35 -9.35
N PHE A 231 -3.93 -16.59 -10.20
CA PHE A 231 -4.82 -17.75 -10.06
C PHE A 231 -4.06 -19.07 -10.18
N PHE A 232 -3.17 -19.20 -11.15
CA PHE A 232 -2.33 -20.39 -11.30
C PHE A 232 -1.53 -20.68 -10.03
N VAL A 233 -0.82 -19.69 -9.50
CA VAL A 233 -0.01 -19.83 -8.29
C VAL A 233 -0.87 -20.14 -7.07
N VAL A 234 -1.99 -19.45 -6.89
CA VAL A 234 -2.86 -19.67 -5.72
C VAL A 234 -3.56 -21.03 -5.79
N SER A 235 -3.93 -21.51 -6.98
CA SER A 235 -4.47 -22.86 -7.14
C SER A 235 -3.45 -23.94 -6.76
N ILE A 236 -2.18 -23.78 -7.16
CA ILE A 236 -1.10 -24.64 -6.72
C ILE A 236 -0.94 -24.57 -5.20
N ASN A 237 -0.97 -23.36 -4.61
CA ASN A 237 -0.85 -23.20 -3.17
C ASN A 237 -1.99 -23.89 -2.40
N LEU A 238 -3.23 -23.79 -2.88
CA LEU A 238 -4.38 -24.47 -2.30
C LEU A 238 -4.22 -26.01 -2.35
N LEU A 239 -3.89 -26.55 -3.53
CA LEU A 239 -3.69 -27.98 -3.71
C LEU A 239 -2.53 -28.48 -2.82
N PHE A 240 -1.44 -27.72 -2.77
CA PHE A 240 -0.30 -28.09 -1.96
C PHE A 240 -0.62 -28.08 -0.47
N CYS A 241 -1.25 -27.02 0.06
CA CYS A 241 -1.65 -26.96 1.47
C CYS A 241 -2.71 -28.03 1.84
N PHE A 242 -3.50 -28.50 0.86
CA PHE A 242 -4.49 -29.56 1.09
C PHE A 242 -3.86 -30.96 1.17
N PHE A 243 -2.91 -31.28 0.27
CA PHE A 243 -2.36 -32.62 0.14
C PHE A 243 -1.04 -32.85 0.89
N PHE A 244 -0.21 -31.82 1.05
CA PHE A 244 1.18 -31.93 1.49
C PHE A 244 1.47 -31.03 2.69
N ALA A 245 0.80 -31.19 3.80
CA ALA A 245 0.94 -30.33 4.97
C ALA A 245 2.38 -29.76 5.19
N ASN A 246 2.48 -28.42 5.15
CA ASN A 246 3.52 -27.60 5.81
C ASN A 246 5.00 -27.77 5.38
N ASP A 247 5.32 -27.84 4.08
CA ASP A 247 6.69 -27.57 3.63
C ASP A 247 6.92 -26.02 3.63
N PRO A 248 7.79 -25.50 4.53
CA PRO A 248 8.02 -24.06 4.66
C PRO A 248 8.50 -23.41 3.37
N LYS A 249 9.41 -24.10 2.64
CA LYS A 249 10.04 -23.53 1.43
C LYS A 249 9.03 -23.33 0.34
N LEU A 250 8.15 -24.31 0.13
CA LEU A 250 7.17 -24.24 -0.93
C LEU A 250 6.04 -23.24 -0.60
N ASN A 251 5.55 -23.23 0.65
CA ASN A 251 4.54 -22.28 1.11
C ASN A 251 5.02 -20.83 0.92
N ILE A 252 6.22 -20.49 1.39
CA ILE A 252 6.82 -19.16 1.27
C ILE A 252 7.08 -18.82 -0.20
N GLY A 253 7.60 -19.77 -0.98
CA GLY A 253 7.86 -19.61 -2.40
C GLY A 253 6.61 -19.27 -3.20
N LEU A 254 5.49 -19.95 -2.93
CA LEU A 254 4.21 -19.70 -3.62
C LEU A 254 3.63 -18.32 -3.26
N VAL A 255 3.75 -17.89 -2.01
CA VAL A 255 3.36 -16.51 -1.61
C VAL A 255 4.23 -15.48 -2.34
N ALA A 256 5.54 -15.70 -2.45
CA ALA A 256 6.44 -14.82 -3.19
C ALA A 256 6.08 -14.75 -4.69
N LEU A 257 5.77 -15.90 -5.31
CA LEU A 257 5.34 -15.97 -6.71
C LEU A 257 3.99 -15.26 -6.95
N TYR A 258 3.04 -15.36 -6.01
CA TYR A 258 1.79 -14.58 -6.05
C TYR A 258 2.07 -13.08 -6.12
N ASN A 259 3.01 -12.59 -5.30
CA ASN A 259 3.35 -11.17 -5.24
C ASN A 259 3.95 -10.62 -6.54
N ILE A 260 4.53 -11.45 -7.40
CA ILE A 260 4.95 -11.05 -8.75
C ILE A 260 3.75 -10.56 -9.56
N GLY A 261 2.69 -11.35 -9.61
CA GLY A 261 1.47 -10.98 -10.34
C GLY A 261 0.79 -9.75 -9.74
N MET A 262 0.64 -9.72 -8.41
CA MET A 262 0.03 -8.62 -7.67
C MET A 262 0.76 -7.30 -7.95
N ALA A 263 2.08 -7.25 -7.78
CA ALA A 263 2.85 -6.04 -7.98
C ALA A 263 2.92 -5.59 -9.45
N ALA A 264 2.77 -6.52 -10.40
CA ALA A 264 2.70 -6.18 -11.81
C ALA A 264 1.40 -5.46 -12.19
N VAL A 265 0.26 -5.82 -11.59
CA VAL A 265 -1.05 -5.25 -11.96
C VAL A 265 -1.39 -3.98 -11.17
N MET A 266 -0.87 -3.81 -9.96
CA MET A 266 -1.22 -2.70 -9.06
C MET A 266 -1.03 -1.30 -9.67
N PRO A 267 0.10 -0.96 -10.33
CA PRO A 267 0.28 0.35 -10.94
C PRO A 267 -0.77 0.68 -12.00
N VAL A 268 -1.13 -0.32 -12.80
CA VAL A 268 -2.12 -0.17 -13.89
C VAL A 268 -3.51 0.15 -13.34
N ILE A 269 -3.96 -0.62 -12.35
CA ILE A 269 -5.28 -0.42 -11.74
C ILE A 269 -5.33 0.92 -11.01
N SER A 270 -4.25 1.27 -10.27
CA SER A 270 -4.16 2.53 -9.53
C SER A 270 -4.24 3.75 -10.45
N ILE A 271 -3.52 3.74 -11.57
CA ILE A 271 -3.57 4.81 -12.57
C ILE A 271 -4.98 4.93 -13.15
N ALA A 272 -5.59 3.81 -13.57
CA ALA A 272 -6.93 3.81 -14.12
C ALA A 272 -7.98 4.36 -13.14
N ALA A 273 -7.82 4.11 -11.85
CA ALA A 273 -8.67 4.68 -10.81
C ALA A 273 -8.51 6.21 -10.71
N LEU A 274 -7.28 6.72 -10.71
CA LEU A 274 -7.02 8.17 -10.64
C LEU A 274 -7.49 8.90 -11.90
N ASP A 275 -7.45 8.26 -13.05
CA ASP A 275 -7.87 8.82 -14.34
C ASP A 275 -9.40 8.98 -14.45
N GLN A 276 -10.19 8.31 -13.60
CA GLN A 276 -11.63 8.58 -13.51
C GLN A 276 -11.92 10.02 -13.02
N PHE A 277 -10.97 10.67 -12.33
CA PHE A 277 -11.17 11.98 -11.72
C PHE A 277 -9.97 12.92 -11.92
N PRO A 278 -9.69 13.37 -13.17
CA PRO A 278 -8.51 14.18 -13.48
C PRO A 278 -8.43 15.51 -12.69
N LYS A 279 -9.58 16.11 -12.38
CA LYS A 279 -9.67 17.40 -11.65
C LYS A 279 -9.57 17.26 -10.13
N MET A 280 -9.62 16.04 -9.58
CA MET A 280 -9.55 15.79 -8.13
C MET A 280 -8.78 14.50 -7.81
N ARG A 281 -7.61 14.35 -8.45
CA ARG A 281 -6.72 13.17 -8.30
C ARG A 281 -6.29 12.95 -6.86
N GLY A 282 -6.05 14.03 -6.10
CA GLY A 282 -5.73 13.93 -4.68
C GLY A 282 -6.86 13.30 -3.87
N THR A 283 -8.10 13.76 -4.07
CA THR A 283 -9.28 13.17 -3.40
C THR A 283 -9.48 11.70 -3.83
N ALA A 284 -9.27 11.38 -5.10
CA ALA A 284 -9.35 10.00 -5.60
C ALA A 284 -8.26 9.11 -5.00
N ALA A 285 -7.01 9.59 -4.91
CA ALA A 285 -5.90 8.88 -4.25
C ALA A 285 -6.17 8.64 -2.76
N SER A 286 -6.75 9.62 -2.07
CA SER A 286 -7.23 9.46 -0.69
C SER A 286 -8.30 8.39 -0.55
N GLY A 287 -9.30 8.39 -1.41
CA GLY A 287 -10.35 7.37 -1.44
C GLY A 287 -9.79 5.97 -1.64
N GLN A 288 -8.84 5.83 -2.58
CA GLN A 288 -8.14 4.56 -2.81
C GLN A 288 -7.35 4.12 -1.57
N ALA A 289 -6.55 5.00 -0.98
CA ALA A 289 -5.75 4.68 0.20
C ALA A 289 -6.61 4.32 1.41
N PHE A 290 -7.71 5.04 1.61
CA PHE A 290 -8.69 4.75 2.67
C PHE A 290 -9.30 3.35 2.50
N MET A 291 -9.76 3.01 1.30
CA MET A 291 -10.34 1.70 1.02
C MET A 291 -9.31 0.57 1.20
N GLN A 292 -8.05 0.77 0.78
CA GLN A 292 -6.99 -0.20 1.04
C GLN A 292 -6.78 -0.43 2.54
N MET A 293 -6.71 0.64 3.34
CA MET A 293 -6.56 0.55 4.79
C MET A 293 -7.78 -0.06 5.47
N LEU A 294 -8.98 0.27 5.02
CA LEU A 294 -10.23 -0.31 5.54
C LEU A 294 -10.29 -1.82 5.29
N PHE A 295 -10.02 -2.26 4.06
CA PHE A 295 -9.96 -3.68 3.72
C PHE A 295 -8.89 -4.42 4.52
N SER A 296 -7.69 -3.84 4.64
CA SER A 296 -6.63 -4.43 5.44
C SER A 296 -6.99 -4.50 6.92
N SER A 297 -7.74 -3.53 7.46
CA SER A 297 -8.22 -3.57 8.85
C SER A 297 -9.26 -4.68 9.06
N VAL A 298 -10.16 -4.88 8.10
CA VAL A 298 -11.14 -6.00 8.12
C VAL A 298 -10.42 -7.33 8.03
N VAL A 299 -9.43 -7.44 7.14
CA VAL A 299 -8.60 -8.65 7.02
C VAL A 299 -7.87 -8.94 8.32
N ALA A 300 -7.23 -7.93 8.93
CA ALA A 300 -6.49 -8.08 10.18
C ALA A 300 -7.40 -8.47 11.37
N GLY A 301 -8.54 -7.80 11.52
CA GLY A 301 -9.40 -7.96 12.70
C GLY A 301 -10.40 -9.10 12.61
N ILE A 302 -10.75 -9.54 11.42
CA ILE A 302 -11.81 -10.54 11.20
C ILE A 302 -11.30 -11.75 10.43
N ILE A 303 -10.70 -11.55 9.26
CA ILE A 303 -10.38 -12.65 8.34
C ILE A 303 -9.17 -13.45 8.85
N VAL A 304 -8.10 -12.78 9.26
CA VAL A 304 -6.89 -13.46 9.77
C VAL A 304 -7.20 -14.32 10.98
N PRO A 305 -7.89 -13.84 12.05
CA PRO A 305 -8.20 -14.68 13.21
C PRO A 305 -9.08 -15.90 12.90
N ILE A 306 -9.89 -15.86 11.84
CA ILE A 306 -10.71 -16.99 11.40
C ILE A 306 -9.88 -18.02 10.63
N LEU A 307 -8.89 -17.56 9.84
CA LEU A 307 -8.17 -18.39 8.88
C LEU A 307 -6.78 -18.85 9.34
N TRP A 308 -6.20 -18.23 10.38
CA TRP A 308 -4.82 -18.50 10.80
C TRP A 308 -4.57 -19.87 11.42
N PHE A 309 -5.64 -20.64 11.72
CA PHE A 309 -5.53 -21.98 12.33
C PHE A 309 -4.88 -23.02 11.41
N SER A 310 -4.76 -22.76 10.11
CA SER A 310 -4.09 -23.66 9.17
C SER A 310 -3.52 -22.90 7.97
N THR A 311 -2.45 -23.45 7.39
CA THR A 311 -1.89 -22.94 6.12
C THR A 311 -2.89 -23.03 4.97
N PHE A 312 -3.74 -24.08 4.97
CA PHE A 312 -4.85 -24.22 4.02
C PHE A 312 -5.87 -23.09 4.19
N GLY A 313 -6.26 -22.73 5.43
CA GLY A 313 -7.15 -21.61 5.70
C GLY A 313 -6.62 -20.28 5.14
N LEU A 314 -5.33 -19.98 5.35
CA LEU A 314 -4.69 -18.80 4.79
C LEU A 314 -4.70 -18.81 3.25
N SER A 315 -4.46 -19.97 2.63
CA SER A 315 -4.52 -20.13 1.17
C SER A 315 -5.93 -19.92 0.62
N VAL A 316 -6.97 -20.39 1.33
CA VAL A 316 -8.38 -20.12 1.01
C VAL A 316 -8.67 -18.62 1.10
N GLY A 317 -8.21 -17.93 2.15
CA GLY A 317 -8.34 -16.47 2.29
C GLY A 317 -7.70 -15.71 1.13
N LEU A 318 -6.50 -16.12 0.72
CA LEU A 318 -5.80 -15.57 -0.43
C LEU A 318 -6.63 -15.75 -1.72
N PHE A 319 -7.17 -16.96 -1.94
CA PHE A 319 -8.01 -17.26 -3.10
C PHE A 319 -9.30 -16.44 -3.13
N ILE A 320 -9.97 -16.28 -1.99
CA ILE A 320 -11.20 -15.49 -1.88
C ILE A 320 -10.91 -14.02 -2.20
N LEU A 321 -9.87 -13.43 -1.60
CA LEU A 321 -9.51 -12.04 -1.84
C LEU A 321 -9.10 -11.80 -3.29
N LEU A 322 -8.32 -12.72 -3.90
CA LEU A 322 -7.99 -12.69 -5.31
C LEU A 322 -9.24 -12.75 -6.19
N SER A 323 -10.17 -13.66 -5.88
CA SER A 323 -11.42 -13.84 -6.64
C SER A 323 -12.32 -12.61 -6.57
N LEU A 324 -12.44 -11.98 -5.40
CA LEU A 324 -13.17 -10.72 -5.22
C LEU A 324 -12.53 -9.59 -6.03
N GLY A 325 -11.21 -9.46 -5.99
CA GLY A 325 -10.46 -8.50 -6.78
C GLY A 325 -10.62 -8.72 -8.29
N PHE A 326 -10.55 -9.98 -8.72
CA PHE A 326 -10.78 -10.37 -10.11
C PHE A 326 -12.21 -10.05 -10.57
N PHE A 327 -13.22 -10.41 -9.79
CA PHE A 327 -14.60 -10.12 -10.13
C PHE A 327 -14.87 -8.61 -10.27
N ALA A 328 -14.24 -7.80 -9.41
CA ALA A 328 -14.32 -6.36 -9.51
C ALA A 328 -13.69 -5.86 -10.82
N ILE A 329 -12.43 -6.25 -11.12
CA ILE A 329 -11.73 -5.77 -12.31
C ILE A 329 -12.36 -6.29 -13.61
N PHE A 330 -12.88 -7.51 -13.62
CA PHE A 330 -13.56 -8.11 -14.78
C PHE A 330 -14.77 -7.30 -15.25
N LYS A 331 -15.44 -6.61 -14.33
CA LYS A 331 -16.58 -5.73 -14.64
C LYS A 331 -16.18 -4.36 -15.16
N THR A 332 -14.89 -3.98 -15.09
CA THR A 332 -14.41 -2.67 -15.54
C THR A 332 -14.20 -2.62 -17.06
N LYS A 333 -14.21 -1.40 -17.59
CA LYS A 333 -13.83 -1.14 -18.99
C LYS A 333 -12.37 -1.52 -19.25
N LEU A 334 -11.50 -1.34 -18.24
CA LEU A 334 -10.07 -1.65 -18.31
C LEU A 334 -9.80 -3.12 -18.65
N TRP A 335 -10.65 -4.05 -18.25
CA TRP A 335 -10.53 -5.46 -18.57
C TRP A 335 -10.96 -5.78 -20.02
N ARG A 336 -11.91 -5.02 -20.55
CA ARG A 336 -12.59 -5.31 -21.84
C ARG A 336 -11.82 -4.78 -23.05
N ILE A 337 -10.94 -3.80 -22.86
CA ILE A 337 -10.07 -3.24 -23.88
C ILE A 337 -8.86 -4.17 -24.09
#